data_97cba848bf0fb7d9aba58b18ec758bff
#
_entry.id   97cba848bf0fb7d9aba58b18ec758bff
#
_cell.length_a   1.000
_cell.length_b   1.000
_cell.length_c   1.000
_cell.angle_alpha   90.00
_cell.angle_beta   90.00
_cell.angle_gamma   90.00
#
_symmetry.space_group_name_H-M   'P 1'
#
loop_
_entity.id
_entity.type
_entity.pdbx_description
1 polymer ?
#
loop_
_entity_poly.entity_id
_entity_poly.type
_entity_poly.pdbx_seq_one_letter_code
_entity_poly.pdbx_strand_id
1 'polypeptide(L)'
;MSTVSYWTSPDFSQATFIATNAVVIGSVTIAAEASIWYGAVVRGDVERIEIGKCTNVQDGAILHGDPGLPTILEDHVTIGHRAVIHSAHIERGTLIGIGAIILNGVRVGHSSIIGAGSVVTKDIPPFSLVVGIPARIVRQLTEVEAEELIEHAQKYHKLALVHAGKGTDVGFR
;
A
#
# COMPACT_ATOMS: atom_id res chain seq x y z
N MET A 1 -28.50 -4.14 16.25
CA MET A 1 -27.16 -3.88 15.72
C MET A 1 -27.30 -3.67 14.22
N SER A 2 -26.97 -2.48 13.69
CA SER A 2 -26.97 -2.27 12.24
C SER A 2 -25.81 -3.05 11.64
N THR A 3 -26.10 -4.00 10.78
CA THR A 3 -25.07 -4.69 10.00
C THR A 3 -24.48 -3.69 9.02
N VAL A 4 -23.23 -3.30 9.22
CA VAL A 4 -22.49 -2.51 8.23
C VAL A 4 -22.31 -3.39 7.00
N SER A 5 -22.82 -2.94 5.85
CA SER A 5 -22.62 -3.65 4.60
C SER A 5 -21.33 -3.11 3.93
N TYR A 6 -20.36 -3.97 3.73
CA TYR A 6 -19.14 -3.65 2.98
C TYR A 6 -19.28 -3.92 1.46
N TRP A 7 -20.44 -4.39 0.99
CA TRP A 7 -20.76 -4.51 -0.44
C TRP A 7 -21.23 -3.15 -1.01
N THR A 8 -20.35 -2.15 -0.93
CA THR A 8 -20.54 -0.86 -1.58
C THR A 8 -19.75 -0.80 -2.87
N SER A 9 -20.09 0.16 -3.74
CA SER A 9 -19.22 0.44 -4.90
C SER A 9 -17.96 1.14 -4.42
N PRO A 10 -16.77 0.70 -4.89
CA PRO A 10 -15.52 1.41 -4.56
C PRO A 10 -15.55 2.87 -5.03
N ASP A 11 -14.99 3.77 -4.23
CA ASP A 11 -14.71 5.14 -4.64
C ASP A 11 -13.23 5.27 -5.05
N PHE A 12 -13.02 5.36 -6.33
CA PHE A 12 -11.70 5.58 -6.95
C PHE A 12 -11.71 6.74 -7.94
N SER A 13 -12.68 7.64 -7.81
CA SER A 13 -12.88 8.78 -8.71
C SER A 13 -11.65 9.69 -8.83
N GLN A 14 -10.81 9.72 -7.80
CA GLN A 14 -9.59 10.53 -7.74
C GLN A 14 -8.31 9.77 -8.09
N ALA A 15 -8.37 8.45 -8.24
CA ALA A 15 -7.19 7.64 -8.58
C ALA A 15 -6.56 8.07 -9.90
N THR A 16 -5.23 8.10 -9.96
CA THR A 16 -4.51 8.42 -11.20
C THR A 16 -4.60 7.29 -12.21
N PHE A 17 -4.43 6.06 -11.75
CA PHE A 17 -4.41 4.88 -12.60
C PHE A 17 -4.94 3.65 -11.85
N ILE A 18 -5.81 2.90 -12.52
CA ILE A 18 -6.20 1.55 -12.11
C ILE A 18 -6.05 0.67 -13.34
N ALA A 19 -5.20 -0.34 -13.25
CA ALA A 19 -4.97 -1.28 -14.35
C ALA A 19 -6.26 -2.05 -14.69
N THR A 20 -6.50 -2.29 -15.96
CA THR A 20 -7.74 -2.92 -16.45
C THR A 20 -7.98 -4.33 -15.94
N ASN A 21 -6.91 -5.01 -15.50
CA ASN A 21 -6.95 -6.35 -14.89
C ASN A 21 -6.73 -6.35 -13.38
N ALA A 22 -6.70 -5.18 -12.73
CA ALA A 22 -6.78 -5.10 -11.28
C ALA A 22 -8.21 -5.35 -10.81
N VAL A 23 -8.35 -5.95 -9.62
CA VAL A 23 -9.65 -6.20 -8.99
C VAL A 23 -9.80 -5.26 -7.81
N VAL A 24 -10.78 -4.35 -7.86
CA VAL A 24 -11.11 -3.44 -6.77
C VAL A 24 -12.60 -3.58 -6.48
N ILE A 25 -12.96 -4.12 -5.32
CA ILE A 25 -14.36 -4.41 -4.96
C ILE A 25 -14.65 -4.09 -3.50
N GLY A 26 -15.92 -3.82 -3.19
CA GLY A 26 -16.42 -3.57 -1.84
C GLY A 26 -16.11 -2.17 -1.32
N SER A 27 -16.04 -2.01 -0.01
CA SER A 27 -15.80 -0.74 0.68
C SER A 27 -14.33 -0.30 0.55
N VAL A 28 -13.97 0.26 -0.60
CA VAL A 28 -12.62 0.74 -0.91
C VAL A 28 -12.67 2.22 -1.27
N THR A 29 -11.81 3.01 -0.64
CA THR A 29 -11.59 4.43 -0.98
C THR A 29 -10.16 4.63 -1.45
N ILE A 30 -9.98 5.26 -2.62
CA ILE A 30 -8.66 5.53 -3.21
C ILE A 30 -8.52 7.03 -3.42
N ALA A 31 -7.55 7.64 -2.73
CA ALA A 31 -7.29 9.07 -2.78
C ALA A 31 -6.59 9.50 -4.08
N ALA A 32 -6.43 10.82 -4.23
CA ALA A 32 -5.77 11.43 -5.37
C ALA A 32 -4.32 10.95 -5.55
N GLU A 33 -3.86 10.94 -6.77
CA GLU A 33 -2.50 10.56 -7.15
C GLU A 33 -2.14 9.08 -6.89
N ALA A 34 -3.03 8.29 -6.27
CA ALA A 34 -2.82 6.88 -6.02
C ALA A 34 -2.96 6.03 -7.29
N SER A 35 -2.36 4.83 -7.28
CA SER A 35 -2.38 3.92 -8.41
C SER A 35 -2.46 2.45 -8.00
N ILE A 36 -3.26 1.67 -8.75
CA ILE A 36 -3.42 0.22 -8.56
C ILE A 36 -2.96 -0.48 -9.84
N TRP A 37 -1.97 -1.33 -9.71
CA TRP A 37 -1.24 -1.90 -10.84
C TRP A 37 -1.78 -3.27 -11.25
N TYR A 38 -1.16 -3.85 -12.27
CA TYR A 38 -1.67 -5.03 -12.98
C TYR A 38 -1.82 -6.26 -12.06
N GLY A 39 -3.00 -6.87 -12.11
CA GLY A 39 -3.31 -8.06 -11.33
C GLY A 39 -3.37 -7.85 -9.81
N ALA A 40 -3.28 -6.62 -9.31
CA ALA A 40 -3.48 -6.36 -7.90
C ALA A 40 -4.94 -6.63 -7.49
N VAL A 41 -5.16 -7.10 -6.26
CA VAL A 41 -6.48 -7.39 -5.70
C VAL A 41 -6.69 -6.56 -4.43
N VAL A 42 -7.66 -5.65 -4.48
CA VAL A 42 -8.08 -4.80 -3.36
C VAL A 42 -9.53 -5.15 -3.03
N ARG A 43 -9.72 -5.98 -2.02
CA ARG A 43 -11.01 -6.59 -1.71
C ARG A 43 -11.54 -6.15 -0.35
N GLY A 44 -12.39 -5.11 -0.35
CA GLY A 44 -13.04 -4.52 0.81
C GLY A 44 -14.46 -5.07 1.07
N ASP A 45 -14.67 -6.37 0.89
CA ASP A 45 -15.96 -7.03 1.02
C ASP A 45 -16.29 -7.48 2.45
N VAL A 46 -15.31 -7.56 3.32
CA VAL A 46 -15.43 -7.95 4.72
C VAL A 46 -15.17 -6.77 5.66
N GLU A 47 -14.20 -5.94 5.34
CA GLU A 47 -13.86 -4.72 6.07
C GLU A 47 -13.35 -3.64 5.09
N ARG A 48 -13.43 -2.37 5.45
CA ARG A 48 -13.03 -1.26 4.59
C ARG A 48 -11.53 -1.23 4.33
N ILE A 49 -11.19 -0.73 3.15
CA ILE A 49 -9.80 -0.46 2.74
C ILE A 49 -9.68 1.02 2.37
N GLU A 50 -8.71 1.70 2.94
CA GLU A 50 -8.39 3.08 2.66
C GLU A 50 -7.00 3.19 2.04
N ILE A 51 -6.88 3.86 0.88
CA ILE A 51 -5.61 4.05 0.18
C ILE A 51 -5.38 5.55 0.02
N GLY A 52 -4.33 6.03 0.70
CA GLY A 52 -3.96 7.43 0.79
C GLY A 52 -3.38 8.01 -0.50
N LYS A 53 -3.16 9.33 -0.45
CA LYS A 53 -2.66 10.12 -1.58
C LYS A 53 -1.28 9.63 -2.03
N CYS A 54 -1.06 9.61 -3.36
CA CYS A 54 0.22 9.23 -3.96
C CYS A 54 0.74 7.84 -3.53
N THR A 55 -0.16 6.96 -3.07
CA THR A 55 0.15 5.59 -2.67
C THR A 55 0.03 4.67 -3.88
N ASN A 56 0.97 3.73 -4.03
CA ASN A 56 0.96 2.79 -5.15
C ASN A 56 0.87 1.34 -4.64
N VAL A 57 -0.05 0.58 -5.24
CA VAL A 57 -0.25 -0.85 -4.97
C VAL A 57 0.17 -1.61 -6.22
N GLN A 58 1.37 -2.19 -6.18
CA GLN A 58 2.04 -2.73 -7.36
C GLN A 58 1.48 -4.09 -7.79
N ASP A 59 2.00 -4.58 -8.92
CA ASP A 59 1.48 -5.75 -9.64
C ASP A 59 1.33 -6.97 -8.75
N GLY A 60 0.14 -7.57 -8.78
CA GLY A 60 -0.18 -8.77 -8.03
C GLY A 60 -0.23 -8.63 -6.51
N ALA A 61 -0.11 -7.43 -5.94
CA ALA A 61 -0.27 -7.22 -4.51
C ALA A 61 -1.72 -7.48 -4.07
N ILE A 62 -1.92 -7.92 -2.82
CA ILE A 62 -3.23 -8.28 -2.28
C ILE A 62 -3.50 -7.48 -1.01
N LEU A 63 -4.64 -6.78 -0.98
CA LEU A 63 -5.15 -6.08 0.19
C LEU A 63 -6.51 -6.67 0.58
N HIS A 64 -6.64 -7.08 1.83
CA HIS A 64 -7.88 -7.58 2.40
C HIS A 64 -7.93 -7.28 3.91
N GLY A 65 -9.06 -7.54 4.56
CA GLY A 65 -9.19 -7.36 6.00
C GLY A 65 -10.21 -8.29 6.63
N ASP A 66 -10.06 -8.54 7.92
CA ASP A 66 -11.01 -9.25 8.78
C ASP A 66 -12.01 -8.29 9.43
N PRO A 67 -13.18 -8.74 9.87
CA PRO A 67 -14.20 -7.90 10.50
C PRO A 67 -13.66 -7.09 11.68
N GLY A 68 -13.87 -5.77 11.67
CA GLY A 68 -13.41 -4.85 12.72
C GLY A 68 -11.93 -4.45 12.63
N LEU A 69 -11.20 -4.93 11.64
CA LEU A 69 -9.79 -4.65 11.43
C LEU A 69 -9.55 -4.14 9.99
N PRO A 70 -9.71 -2.84 9.74
CA PRO A 70 -9.53 -2.26 8.41
C PRO A 70 -8.09 -2.37 7.92
N THR A 71 -7.92 -2.34 6.59
CA THR A 71 -6.62 -2.15 5.96
C THR A 71 -6.47 -0.69 5.57
N ILE A 72 -5.48 -0.01 6.15
CA ILE A 72 -5.24 1.42 5.96
C ILE A 72 -3.83 1.63 5.41
N LEU A 73 -3.74 2.24 4.24
CA LEU A 73 -2.49 2.74 3.67
C LEU A 73 -2.55 4.26 3.69
N GLU A 74 -1.66 4.90 4.43
CA GLU A 74 -1.56 6.36 4.46
C GLU A 74 -0.93 6.90 3.15
N ASP A 75 -0.63 8.20 3.12
CA ASP A 75 -0.08 8.86 1.95
C ASP A 75 1.35 8.39 1.62
N HIS A 76 1.70 8.39 0.34
CA HIS A 76 3.05 8.07 -0.15
C HIS A 76 3.55 6.67 0.24
N VAL A 77 2.66 5.73 0.46
CA VAL A 77 3.01 4.33 0.73
C VAL A 77 3.30 3.61 -0.59
N THR A 78 4.34 2.80 -0.59
CA THR A 78 4.63 1.87 -1.69
C THR A 78 4.39 0.44 -1.25
N ILE A 79 3.44 -0.24 -1.89
CA ILE A 79 3.21 -1.68 -1.73
C ILE A 79 3.84 -2.40 -2.90
N GLY A 80 4.96 -3.06 -2.66
CA GLY A 80 5.75 -3.77 -3.66
C GLY A 80 5.01 -4.95 -4.30
N HIS A 81 5.49 -5.36 -5.47
CA HIS A 81 4.89 -6.44 -6.25
C HIS A 81 4.61 -7.69 -5.40
N ARG A 82 3.42 -8.27 -5.51
CA ARG A 82 2.99 -9.49 -4.81
C ARG A 82 3.04 -9.43 -3.29
N ALA A 83 3.16 -8.24 -2.68
CA ALA A 83 3.04 -8.12 -1.23
C ALA A 83 1.59 -8.37 -0.78
N VAL A 84 1.42 -8.85 0.45
CA VAL A 84 0.11 -9.09 1.06
C VAL A 84 -0.04 -8.23 2.29
N ILE A 85 -1.07 -7.40 2.30
CA ILE A 85 -1.45 -6.57 3.46
C ILE A 85 -2.81 -7.04 3.95
N HIS A 86 -2.84 -7.57 5.16
CA HIS A 86 -4.07 -8.10 5.71
C HIS A 86 -4.40 -7.46 7.05
N SER A 87 -5.49 -6.68 7.11
CA SER A 87 -5.95 -6.00 8.34
C SER A 87 -4.84 -5.20 9.04
N ALA A 88 -4.07 -4.42 8.30
CA ALA A 88 -2.91 -3.70 8.84
C ALA A 88 -2.96 -2.21 8.52
N HIS A 89 -2.28 -1.42 9.35
CA HIS A 89 -2.13 0.02 9.17
C HIS A 89 -0.70 0.36 8.76
N ILE A 90 -0.53 0.84 7.54
CA ILE A 90 0.77 1.22 6.99
C ILE A 90 0.84 2.75 6.97
N GLU A 91 1.72 3.31 7.78
CA GLU A 91 1.87 4.75 7.91
C GLU A 91 2.63 5.38 6.74
N ARG A 92 2.51 6.70 6.64
CA ARG A 92 3.00 7.54 5.55
C ARG A 92 4.46 7.25 5.18
N GLY A 93 4.74 7.27 3.88
CA GLY A 93 6.10 7.14 3.35
C GLY A 93 6.77 5.81 3.64
N THR A 94 6.01 4.76 3.89
CA THR A 94 6.54 3.41 4.13
C THR A 94 6.62 2.62 2.83
N LEU A 95 7.69 1.84 2.69
CA LEU A 95 7.87 0.90 1.59
C LEU A 95 7.73 -0.53 2.10
N ILE A 96 6.74 -1.24 1.58
CA ILE A 96 6.58 -2.69 1.76
C ILE A 96 7.22 -3.39 0.57
N GLY A 97 8.28 -4.15 0.82
CA GLY A 97 9.08 -4.81 -0.21
C GLY A 97 8.34 -5.92 -0.95
N ILE A 98 8.88 -6.28 -2.11
CA ILE A 98 8.32 -7.33 -2.99
C ILE A 98 8.05 -8.62 -2.21
N GLY A 99 6.82 -9.15 -2.33
CA GLY A 99 6.42 -10.40 -1.69
C GLY A 99 6.39 -10.41 -0.17
N ALA A 100 6.52 -9.26 0.49
CA ALA A 100 6.39 -9.17 1.95
C ALA A 100 4.94 -9.40 2.40
N ILE A 101 4.75 -9.90 3.62
CA ILE A 101 3.45 -10.20 4.21
C ILE A 101 3.33 -9.43 5.52
N ILE A 102 2.27 -8.62 5.64
CA ILE A 102 1.92 -7.91 6.87
C ILE A 102 0.65 -8.53 7.44
N LEU A 103 0.72 -9.05 8.65
CA LEU A 103 -0.38 -9.75 9.29
C LEU A 103 -1.34 -8.81 10.04
N ASN A 104 -2.48 -9.39 10.44
CA ASN A 104 -3.59 -8.72 11.09
C ASN A 104 -3.18 -7.92 12.33
N GLY A 105 -3.74 -6.70 12.44
CA GLY A 105 -3.56 -5.80 13.57
C GLY A 105 -2.18 -5.13 13.64
N VAL A 106 -1.29 -5.44 12.69
CA VAL A 106 0.05 -4.82 12.66
C VAL A 106 -0.03 -3.37 12.24
N ARG A 107 0.68 -2.50 12.96
CA ARG A 107 0.97 -1.12 12.56
C ARG A 107 2.43 -1.01 12.13
N VAL A 108 2.66 -0.55 10.91
CA VAL A 108 4.01 -0.24 10.41
C VAL A 108 4.18 1.27 10.44
N GLY A 109 5.07 1.74 11.32
CA GLY A 109 5.34 3.15 11.53
C GLY A 109 5.94 3.83 10.30
N HIS A 110 5.67 5.13 10.18
CA HIS A 110 6.03 5.94 9.02
C HIS A 110 7.52 5.86 8.64
N SER A 111 7.81 6.15 7.39
CA SER A 111 9.18 6.22 6.88
C SER A 111 9.99 4.95 7.17
N SER A 112 9.37 3.78 7.04
CA SER A 112 10.00 2.48 7.28
C SER A 112 10.13 1.67 5.99
N ILE A 113 11.06 0.74 5.96
CA ILE A 113 11.25 -0.23 4.87
C ILE A 113 11.06 -1.63 5.43
N ILE A 114 10.09 -2.35 4.87
CA ILE A 114 9.96 -3.79 5.05
C ILE A 114 10.63 -4.46 3.86
N GLY A 115 11.71 -5.20 4.12
CA GLY A 115 12.48 -5.89 3.07
C GLY A 115 11.66 -6.95 2.34
N ALA A 116 12.05 -7.25 1.10
CA ALA A 116 11.38 -8.24 0.26
C ALA A 116 11.26 -9.61 0.95
N GLY A 117 10.11 -10.27 0.78
CA GLY A 117 9.82 -11.60 1.34
C GLY A 117 9.70 -11.66 2.86
N SER A 118 9.72 -10.54 3.56
CA SER A 118 9.61 -10.52 5.03
C SER A 118 8.18 -10.81 5.50
N VAL A 119 8.04 -11.43 6.68
CA VAL A 119 6.74 -11.68 7.33
C VAL A 119 6.67 -10.92 8.65
N VAL A 120 5.89 -9.84 8.66
CA VAL A 120 5.71 -8.94 9.80
C VAL A 120 4.54 -9.39 10.64
N THR A 121 4.81 -9.71 11.91
CA THR A 121 3.84 -10.27 12.85
C THR A 121 3.62 -9.38 14.08
N LYS A 122 4.30 -8.25 14.17
CA LYS A 122 4.25 -7.29 15.28
C LYS A 122 4.43 -5.87 14.75
N ASP A 123 4.00 -4.91 15.53
CA ASP A 123 4.17 -3.49 15.23
C ASP A 123 5.65 -3.13 15.00
N ILE A 124 5.84 -2.25 14.04
CA ILE A 124 7.14 -1.72 13.65
C ILE A 124 7.17 -0.22 13.98
N PRO A 125 8.14 0.24 14.79
CA PRO A 125 8.32 1.66 15.06
C PRO A 125 8.73 2.42 13.77
N PRO A 126 8.49 3.75 13.73
CA PRO A 126 8.91 4.58 12.59
C PRO A 126 10.41 4.48 12.29
N PHE A 127 10.79 4.86 11.07
CA PHE A 127 12.18 4.90 10.60
C PHE A 127 12.92 3.56 10.71
N SER A 128 12.26 2.43 10.51
CA SER A 128 12.87 1.11 10.69
C SER A 128 13.15 0.40 9.37
N LEU A 129 14.37 -0.15 9.23
CA LEU A 129 14.64 -1.20 8.25
C LEU A 129 14.38 -2.56 8.88
N VAL A 130 13.48 -3.34 8.27
CA VAL A 130 12.98 -4.61 8.84
C VAL A 130 13.10 -5.70 7.79
N VAL A 131 13.64 -6.87 8.17
CA VAL A 131 13.77 -8.03 7.27
C VAL A 131 13.53 -9.36 8.01
N GLY A 132 13.21 -10.39 7.26
CA GLY A 132 13.22 -11.79 7.72
C GLY A 132 11.85 -12.40 7.98
N ILE A 133 11.87 -13.69 8.35
CA ILE A 133 10.71 -14.54 8.71
C ILE A 133 11.00 -15.27 10.02
N PRO A 134 10.38 -14.84 11.14
CA PRO A 134 9.62 -13.61 11.35
C PRO A 134 10.50 -12.37 11.23
N ALA A 135 9.93 -11.26 10.80
CA ALA A 135 10.63 -10.00 10.55
C ALA A 135 11.26 -9.42 11.83
N ARG A 136 12.44 -8.81 11.68
CA ARG A 136 13.18 -8.15 12.75
C ARG A 136 13.74 -6.82 12.27
N ILE A 137 13.80 -5.84 13.18
CA ILE A 137 14.44 -4.55 12.92
C ILE A 137 15.95 -4.79 12.80
N VAL A 138 16.54 -4.33 11.70
CA VAL A 138 17.98 -4.40 11.43
C VAL A 138 18.67 -3.11 11.88
N ARG A 139 18.06 -1.96 11.56
CA ARG A 139 18.57 -0.63 11.92
C ARG A 139 17.50 0.44 11.79
N GLN A 140 17.80 1.62 12.25
CA GLN A 140 17.03 2.82 11.94
C GLN A 140 17.40 3.35 10.54
N LEU A 141 16.44 3.99 9.89
CA LEU A 141 16.67 4.76 8.67
C LEU A 141 17.07 6.19 9.04
N THR A 142 17.81 6.82 8.14
CA THR A 142 18.13 8.24 8.19
C THR A 142 16.97 9.07 7.62
N GLU A 143 16.97 10.38 7.89
CA GLU A 143 16.00 11.31 7.29
C GLU A 143 16.11 11.33 5.76
N VAL A 144 17.32 11.25 5.22
CA VAL A 144 17.56 11.19 3.75
C VAL A 144 16.91 9.94 3.14
N GLU A 145 17.09 8.77 3.76
CA GLU A 145 16.43 7.54 3.29
C GLU A 145 14.88 7.66 3.37
N ALA A 146 14.36 8.33 4.39
CA ALA A 146 12.92 8.56 4.52
C ALA A 146 12.39 9.50 3.42
N GLU A 147 13.13 10.54 3.03
CA GLU A 147 12.80 11.42 1.91
C GLU A 147 12.81 10.66 0.58
N GLU A 148 13.80 9.79 0.36
CA GLU A 148 13.87 8.94 -0.83
C GLU A 148 12.65 8.02 -0.99
N LEU A 149 12.03 7.57 0.11
CA LEU A 149 10.79 6.79 0.05
C LEU A 149 9.59 7.61 -0.46
N ILE A 150 9.50 8.86 -0.06
CA ILE A 150 8.48 9.80 -0.56
C ILE A 150 8.70 10.05 -2.07
N GLU A 151 9.96 10.32 -2.47
CA GLU A 151 10.30 10.49 -3.88
C GLU A 151 9.98 9.25 -4.71
N HIS A 152 10.22 8.06 -4.15
CA HIS A 152 9.90 6.80 -4.81
C HIS A 152 8.39 6.69 -5.10
N ALA A 153 7.54 7.02 -4.15
CA ALA A 153 6.09 7.05 -4.37
C ALA A 153 5.69 8.07 -5.44
N GLN A 154 6.31 9.26 -5.45
CA GLN A 154 6.09 10.29 -6.48
C GLN A 154 6.54 9.84 -7.88
N LYS A 155 7.63 9.08 -7.99
CA LYS A 155 8.06 8.47 -9.27
C LYS A 155 6.99 7.50 -9.79
N TYR A 156 6.38 6.70 -8.92
CA TYR A 156 5.27 5.83 -9.29
C TYR A 156 4.01 6.61 -9.72
N HIS A 157 3.73 7.76 -9.10
CA HIS A 157 2.65 8.63 -9.58
C HIS A 157 2.90 9.12 -11.02
N LYS A 158 4.13 9.58 -11.33
CA LYS A 158 4.50 9.97 -12.70
C LYS A 158 4.35 8.81 -13.69
N LEU A 159 4.84 7.64 -13.33
CA LEU A 159 4.69 6.44 -14.14
C LEU A 159 3.19 6.09 -14.35
N ALA A 160 2.38 6.21 -13.31
CA ALA A 160 0.94 5.99 -13.38
C ALA A 160 0.24 6.94 -14.37
N LEU A 161 0.67 8.20 -14.45
CA LEU A 161 0.18 9.15 -15.46
C LEU A 161 0.47 8.66 -16.89
N VAL A 162 1.65 8.08 -17.14
CA VAL A 162 2.00 7.50 -18.45
C VAL A 162 1.06 6.35 -18.79
N HIS A 163 0.85 5.41 -17.87
CA HIS A 163 -0.05 4.28 -18.06
C HIS A 163 -1.52 4.69 -18.22
N ALA A 164 -1.91 5.82 -17.63
CA ALA A 164 -3.23 6.44 -17.82
C ALA A 164 -3.36 7.22 -19.14
N GLY A 165 -2.29 7.32 -19.97
CA GLY A 165 -2.27 8.14 -21.20
C GLY A 165 -2.26 9.65 -20.95
N LYS A 166 -1.87 10.09 -19.75
CA LYS A 166 -1.91 11.49 -19.29
C LYS A 166 -0.52 12.11 -19.11
N GLY A 167 0.55 11.39 -19.39
CA GLY A 167 1.92 11.84 -19.17
C GLY A 167 2.95 11.14 -20.04
N THR A 168 4.18 11.65 -20.07
CA THR A 168 5.32 11.09 -20.79
C THR A 168 6.55 10.86 -19.91
N ASP A 169 6.57 11.40 -18.68
CA ASP A 169 7.68 11.23 -17.73
C ASP A 169 7.48 9.97 -16.89
N VAL A 170 8.31 8.97 -17.12
CA VAL A 170 8.25 7.69 -16.38
C VAL A 170 8.78 7.79 -14.94
N GLY A 171 9.34 8.93 -14.52
CA GLY A 171 9.76 9.17 -13.13
C GLY A 171 11.07 8.51 -12.69
N PHE A 172 11.60 7.55 -13.43
CA PHE A 172 12.76 6.72 -13.06
C PHE A 172 14.01 6.99 -13.90
N ARG A 173 14.15 8.19 -14.46
CA ARG A 173 15.32 8.62 -15.28
C ARG A 173 16.14 9.66 -14.56
#